data_e7cb1f9b6a0a0a3dea4c788ef99e87d9
#
_entry.id   e7cb1f9b6a0a0a3dea4c788ef99e87d9
#
_cell.length_a   1.000
_cell.length_b   1.000
_cell.length_c   1.000
_cell.angle_alpha   90.00
_cell.angle_beta   90.00
_cell.angle_gamma   90.00
#
_symmetry.space_group_name_H-M   'P 1'
#
loop_
_entity.id
_entity.type
_entity.pdbx_description
1 polymer ?
#
loop_
_entity_poly.entity_id
_entity_poly.type
_entity_poly.pdbx_seq_one_letter_code
_entity_poly.pdbx_strand_id
1 'polypeptide(L)'
;MTTPFEIPHFEIPRLRTLARHAVPHVIEGTIVPLALFLLTLRFVGVWGAVLIGLGWTYAAVARRLIMGRRVPGILLLTAVTLTARTVVALVSGSVVLYFLQPTLGTALVAAAFLLSVPLGRPLAERLARDFCPIPSGVLAHASVRQFFLQITLLWAFTQLANATVTLWLLLSQSLATFLVAKTLVSWGLTGSAIAVSTIWFHRSMRRQGILAPRRAKAGLTAPASPSAA
;
A
#
# COMPACT_ATOMS: atom_id res chain seq x y z
N MET A 1 2.51 -39.62 22.79
CA MET A 1 3.40 -39.32 21.66
C MET A 1 2.90 -38.01 21.06
N THR A 2 3.45 -36.88 21.51
CA THR A 2 3.11 -35.54 21.00
C THR A 2 4.08 -35.21 19.86
N THR A 3 3.57 -35.17 18.63
CA THR A 3 4.33 -34.73 17.49
C THR A 3 4.77 -33.28 17.70
N PRO A 4 6.05 -32.94 17.49
CA PRO A 4 6.52 -31.55 17.58
C PRO A 4 5.81 -30.72 16.49
N PHE A 5 5.21 -29.60 16.90
CA PHE A 5 4.60 -28.64 16.00
C PHE A 5 5.72 -28.01 15.15
N GLU A 6 5.92 -28.51 13.94
CA GLU A 6 6.82 -27.89 12.96
C GLU A 6 6.22 -26.56 12.54
N ILE A 7 6.82 -25.46 13.02
CA ILE A 7 6.51 -24.11 12.54
C ILE A 7 6.97 -24.06 11.09
N PRO A 8 6.07 -23.85 10.11
CA PRO A 8 6.47 -23.72 8.70
C PRO A 8 7.47 -22.57 8.59
N HIS A 9 8.68 -22.87 8.12
CA HIS A 9 9.72 -21.88 7.85
C HIS A 9 9.23 -20.90 6.80
N PHE A 10 8.79 -19.72 7.23
CA PHE A 10 8.43 -18.64 6.34
C PHE A 10 9.71 -18.06 5.74
N GLU A 11 10.12 -18.57 4.59
CA GLU A 11 11.22 -17.98 3.83
C GLU A 11 10.73 -16.68 3.20
N ILE A 12 11.25 -15.55 3.70
CA ILE A 12 10.98 -14.23 3.11
C ILE A 12 11.58 -14.25 1.70
N PRO A 13 10.77 -14.13 0.63
CA PRO A 13 11.27 -14.13 -0.74
C PRO A 13 12.29 -12.99 -0.90
N ARG A 14 13.35 -13.24 -1.65
CA ARG A 14 14.39 -12.23 -1.90
C ARG A 14 13.75 -10.99 -2.53
N LEU A 15 14.05 -9.81 -2.01
CA LEU A 15 13.49 -8.52 -2.48
C LEU A 15 13.57 -8.35 -4.01
N ARG A 16 14.60 -8.90 -4.66
CA ARG A 16 14.73 -8.94 -6.12
C ARG A 16 13.62 -9.74 -6.82
N THR A 17 13.18 -10.84 -6.24
CA THR A 17 12.11 -11.68 -6.82
C THR A 17 10.76 -10.99 -6.68
N LEU A 18 10.51 -10.37 -5.51
CA LEU A 18 9.32 -9.54 -5.27
C LEU A 18 9.27 -8.33 -6.22
N ALA A 19 10.39 -7.61 -6.37
CA ALA A 19 10.47 -6.48 -7.29
C ALA A 19 10.20 -6.91 -8.75
N ARG A 20 10.77 -8.02 -9.20
CA ARG A 20 10.61 -8.52 -10.57
C ARG A 20 9.17 -8.93 -10.91
N HIS A 21 8.39 -9.38 -9.92
CA HIS A 21 6.96 -9.67 -10.07
C HIS A 21 6.09 -8.43 -9.92
N ALA A 22 6.47 -7.48 -9.07
CA ALA A 22 5.71 -6.26 -8.84
C ALA A 22 5.83 -5.23 -9.98
N VAL A 23 7.01 -5.12 -10.61
CA VAL A 23 7.29 -4.12 -11.66
C VAL A 23 6.30 -4.18 -12.84
N PRO A 24 5.99 -5.35 -13.46
CA PRO A 24 5.00 -5.40 -14.55
C PRO A 24 3.62 -4.93 -14.11
N HIS A 25 3.18 -5.34 -12.93
CA HIS A 25 1.87 -4.95 -12.39
C HIS A 25 1.79 -3.45 -12.08
N VAL A 26 2.88 -2.85 -11.63
CA VAL A 26 2.99 -1.41 -11.41
C VAL A 26 2.97 -0.64 -12.72
N ILE A 27 3.67 -1.13 -13.75
CA ILE A 27 3.68 -0.52 -15.08
C ILE A 27 2.28 -0.56 -15.67
N GLU A 28 1.64 -1.72 -15.71
CA GLU A 28 0.30 -1.87 -16.27
C GLU A 28 -0.77 -1.12 -15.45
N GLY A 29 -0.66 -1.14 -14.13
CA GLY A 29 -1.67 -0.55 -13.22
C GLY A 29 -1.53 0.96 -13.05
N THR A 30 -0.37 1.55 -13.35
CA THR A 30 -0.15 2.99 -13.10
C THR A 30 0.43 3.74 -14.29
N ILE A 31 1.50 3.23 -14.90
CA ILE A 31 2.19 3.96 -15.98
C ILE A 31 1.33 4.00 -17.24
N VAL A 32 0.76 2.87 -17.65
CA VAL A 32 -0.07 2.79 -18.84
C VAL A 32 -1.33 3.66 -18.72
N PRO A 33 -2.14 3.59 -17.65
CA PRO A 33 -3.28 4.48 -17.48
C PRO A 33 -2.89 5.97 -17.43
N LEU A 34 -1.78 6.30 -16.76
CA LEU A 34 -1.29 7.68 -16.70
C LEU A 34 -0.88 8.20 -18.10
N ALA A 35 -0.11 7.39 -18.84
CA ALA A 35 0.30 7.77 -20.19
C ALA A 35 -0.90 7.92 -21.12
N LEU A 36 -1.87 7.01 -21.06
CA LEU A 36 -3.11 7.09 -21.83
C LEU A 36 -3.91 8.34 -21.47
N PHE A 37 -4.02 8.66 -20.18
CA PHE A 37 -4.70 9.87 -19.72
C PHE A 37 -4.00 11.14 -20.23
N LEU A 38 -2.66 11.23 -20.13
CA LEU A 38 -1.88 12.37 -20.61
C LEU A 38 -1.97 12.53 -22.14
N LEU A 39 -1.93 11.42 -22.88
CA LEU A 39 -2.11 11.43 -24.32
C LEU A 39 -3.50 11.95 -24.70
N THR A 40 -4.54 11.43 -24.06
CA THR A 40 -5.92 11.85 -24.27
C THR A 40 -6.13 13.31 -23.88
N LEU A 41 -5.53 13.74 -22.78
CA LEU A 41 -5.54 15.13 -22.32
C LEU A 41 -5.00 16.08 -23.38
N ARG A 42 -3.96 15.66 -24.11
CA ARG A 42 -3.32 16.48 -25.17
C ARG A 42 -4.19 16.64 -26.41
N PHE A 43 -4.97 15.61 -26.79
CA PHE A 43 -5.73 15.60 -28.04
C PHE A 43 -7.21 15.95 -27.85
N VAL A 44 -7.83 15.54 -26.76
CA VAL A 44 -9.28 15.63 -26.52
C VAL A 44 -9.62 16.57 -25.37
N GLY A 45 -8.60 17.01 -24.63
CA GLY A 45 -8.78 17.86 -23.46
C GLY A 45 -9.18 17.07 -22.19
N VAL A 46 -9.40 17.81 -21.11
CA VAL A 46 -9.60 17.25 -19.76
C VAL A 46 -10.86 16.40 -19.68
N TRP A 47 -11.96 16.90 -20.20
CA TRP A 47 -13.25 16.19 -20.14
C TRP A 47 -13.25 14.90 -20.96
N GLY A 48 -12.59 14.94 -22.12
CA GLY A 48 -12.39 13.73 -22.94
C GLY A 48 -11.55 12.69 -22.20
N ALA A 49 -10.46 13.09 -21.55
CA ALA A 49 -9.62 12.19 -20.78
C ALA A 49 -10.36 11.55 -19.59
N VAL A 50 -11.18 12.31 -18.87
CA VAL A 50 -12.02 11.82 -17.77
C VAL A 50 -13.06 10.80 -18.27
N LEU A 51 -13.76 11.13 -19.37
CA LEU A 51 -14.77 10.24 -19.94
C LEU A 51 -14.17 8.96 -20.53
N ILE A 52 -13.01 9.04 -21.18
CA ILE A 52 -12.30 7.85 -21.68
C ILE A 52 -11.84 6.97 -20.52
N GLY A 53 -11.32 7.54 -19.42
CA GLY A 53 -10.99 6.77 -18.21
C GLY A 53 -12.19 6.07 -17.57
N LEU A 54 -13.34 6.74 -17.55
CA LEU A 54 -14.60 6.16 -17.09
C LEU A 54 -15.04 5.03 -18.03
N GLY A 55 -15.06 5.29 -19.34
CA GLY A 55 -15.40 4.30 -20.37
C GLY A 55 -14.52 3.05 -20.31
N TRP A 56 -13.21 3.22 -20.11
CA TRP A 56 -12.28 2.09 -19.94
C TRP A 56 -12.64 1.22 -18.72
N THR A 57 -13.03 1.85 -17.61
CA THR A 57 -13.45 1.12 -16.40
C THR A 57 -14.72 0.31 -16.68
N TYR A 58 -15.70 0.89 -17.34
CA TYR A 58 -16.91 0.17 -17.72
C TYR A 58 -16.67 -0.91 -18.78
N ALA A 59 -15.78 -0.67 -19.73
CA ALA A 59 -15.36 -1.70 -20.70
C ALA A 59 -14.70 -2.90 -20.00
N ALA A 60 -13.89 -2.66 -18.96
CA ALA A 60 -13.30 -3.72 -18.16
C ALA A 60 -14.36 -4.55 -17.40
N VAL A 61 -15.39 -3.89 -16.85
CA VAL A 61 -16.54 -4.55 -16.21
C VAL A 61 -17.32 -5.37 -17.23
N ALA A 62 -17.71 -4.75 -18.34
CA ALA A 62 -18.49 -5.38 -19.41
C ALA A 62 -17.78 -6.61 -19.99
N ARG A 63 -16.47 -6.50 -20.27
CA ARG A 63 -15.66 -7.62 -20.75
C ARG A 63 -15.69 -8.81 -19.80
N ARG A 64 -15.63 -8.56 -18.47
CA ARG A 64 -15.70 -9.64 -17.48
C ARG A 64 -17.07 -10.31 -17.45
N LEU A 65 -18.15 -9.52 -17.55
CA LEU A 65 -19.52 -10.03 -17.60
C LEU A 65 -19.74 -10.88 -18.86
N ILE A 66 -19.31 -10.40 -20.04
CA ILE A 66 -19.42 -11.14 -21.32
C ILE A 66 -18.64 -12.45 -21.29
N MET A 67 -17.47 -12.46 -20.62
CA MET A 67 -16.65 -13.67 -20.46
C MET A 67 -17.15 -14.61 -19.36
N GLY A 68 -18.30 -14.34 -18.73
CA GLY A 68 -18.84 -15.14 -17.63
C GLY A 68 -17.95 -15.15 -16.37
N ARG A 69 -17.02 -14.20 -16.24
CA ARG A 69 -16.11 -14.10 -15.09
C ARG A 69 -16.75 -13.28 -13.98
N ARG A 70 -16.50 -13.65 -12.73
CA ARG A 70 -16.94 -12.86 -11.57
C ARG A 70 -16.29 -11.48 -11.61
N VAL A 71 -17.09 -10.43 -11.41
CA VAL A 71 -16.62 -9.05 -11.27
C VAL A 71 -16.20 -8.85 -9.80
N PRO A 72 -14.94 -8.54 -9.51
CA PRO A 72 -14.51 -8.25 -8.14
C PRO A 72 -15.25 -7.04 -7.58
N GLY A 73 -15.66 -7.11 -6.30
CA GLY A 73 -16.37 -6.00 -5.65
C GLY A 73 -15.59 -4.69 -5.67
N ILE A 74 -14.25 -4.76 -5.60
CA ILE A 74 -13.39 -3.59 -5.71
C ILE A 74 -13.48 -2.89 -7.08
N LEU A 75 -13.69 -3.64 -8.17
CA LEU A 75 -13.87 -3.06 -9.49
C LEU A 75 -15.21 -2.35 -9.61
N LEU A 76 -16.28 -2.91 -9.01
CA LEU A 76 -17.59 -2.25 -8.93
C LEU A 76 -17.53 -0.99 -8.09
N LEU A 77 -16.89 -1.05 -6.93
CA LEU A 77 -16.68 0.11 -6.06
C LEU A 77 -15.90 1.22 -6.80
N THR A 78 -14.86 0.84 -7.54
CA THR A 78 -14.09 1.78 -8.36
C THR A 78 -14.95 2.41 -9.44
N ALA A 79 -15.78 1.64 -10.14
CA ALA A 79 -16.68 2.15 -11.17
C ALA A 79 -17.70 3.15 -10.58
N VAL A 80 -18.34 2.80 -9.46
CA VAL A 80 -19.30 3.68 -8.76
C VAL A 80 -18.62 4.97 -8.31
N THR A 81 -17.48 4.88 -7.65
CA THR A 81 -16.75 6.05 -7.15
C THR A 81 -16.26 6.94 -8.31
N LEU A 82 -15.79 6.34 -9.39
CA LEU A 82 -15.33 7.05 -10.58
C LEU A 82 -16.51 7.77 -11.26
N THR A 83 -17.67 7.13 -11.34
CA THR A 83 -18.88 7.73 -11.88
C THR A 83 -19.33 8.91 -11.03
N ALA A 84 -19.44 8.72 -9.72
CA ALA A 84 -19.89 9.75 -8.81
C ALA A 84 -19.02 11.03 -8.92
N ARG A 85 -17.70 10.89 -8.88
CA ARG A 85 -16.78 12.04 -9.01
C ARG A 85 -16.82 12.67 -10.40
N THR A 86 -17.04 11.87 -11.46
CA THR A 86 -17.18 12.40 -12.83
C THR A 86 -18.46 13.22 -12.95
N VAL A 87 -19.58 12.74 -12.43
CA VAL A 87 -20.86 13.47 -12.41
C VAL A 87 -20.73 14.78 -11.63
N VAL A 88 -20.16 14.74 -10.43
CA VAL A 88 -19.94 15.95 -9.62
C VAL A 88 -19.07 16.95 -10.38
N ALA A 89 -18.01 16.50 -11.02
CA ALA A 89 -17.12 17.39 -11.80
C ALA A 89 -17.80 17.98 -13.04
N LEU A 90 -18.61 17.19 -13.76
CA LEU A 90 -19.36 17.67 -14.94
C LEU A 90 -20.44 18.68 -14.54
N VAL A 91 -21.20 18.41 -13.47
CA VAL A 91 -22.25 19.30 -12.99
C VAL A 91 -21.69 20.61 -12.45
N SER A 92 -20.55 20.55 -11.76
CA SER A 92 -19.89 21.74 -11.22
C SER A 92 -19.01 22.48 -12.22
N GLY A 93 -18.71 21.89 -13.38
CA GLY A 93 -17.76 22.42 -14.35
C GLY A 93 -16.31 22.45 -13.84
N SER A 94 -16.00 21.86 -12.68
CA SER A 94 -14.72 21.98 -12.00
C SER A 94 -13.91 20.69 -12.02
N VAL A 95 -12.80 20.73 -12.76
CA VAL A 95 -11.80 19.65 -12.79
C VAL A 95 -11.12 19.49 -11.42
N VAL A 96 -11.01 20.57 -10.65
CA VAL A 96 -10.43 20.53 -9.31
C VAL A 96 -11.26 19.61 -8.41
N LEU A 97 -12.56 19.66 -8.46
CA LEU A 97 -13.45 18.79 -7.65
C LEU A 97 -13.26 17.30 -8.00
N TYR A 98 -12.97 16.97 -9.25
CA TYR A 98 -12.68 15.59 -9.66
C TYR A 98 -11.46 15.01 -8.94
N PHE A 99 -10.39 15.81 -8.79
CA PHE A 99 -9.14 15.39 -8.15
C PHE A 99 -9.11 15.65 -6.64
N LEU A 100 -9.95 16.53 -6.15
CA LEU A 100 -10.06 16.85 -4.72
C LEU A 100 -10.60 15.67 -3.92
N GLN A 101 -11.61 14.96 -4.44
CA GLN A 101 -12.24 13.84 -3.74
C GLN A 101 -11.23 12.75 -3.30
N PRO A 102 -10.36 12.19 -4.18
CA PRO A 102 -9.37 11.20 -3.74
C PRO A 102 -8.33 11.81 -2.78
N THR A 103 -8.05 13.09 -2.88
CA THR A 103 -7.15 13.80 -1.97
C THR A 103 -7.77 13.90 -0.57
N LEU A 104 -9.06 14.23 -0.48
CA LEU A 104 -9.80 14.21 0.78
C LEU A 104 -9.85 12.80 1.38
N GLY A 105 -10.04 11.77 0.55
CA GLY A 105 -9.97 10.37 1.00
C GLY A 105 -8.62 10.05 1.66
N THR A 106 -7.52 10.49 1.07
CA THR A 106 -6.17 10.34 1.64
C THR A 106 -6.03 11.10 2.96
N ALA A 107 -6.56 12.33 3.05
CA ALA A 107 -6.56 13.12 4.27
C ALA A 107 -7.39 12.47 5.38
N LEU A 108 -8.55 11.88 5.05
CA LEU A 108 -9.37 11.13 6.01
C LEU A 108 -8.66 9.88 6.53
N VAL A 109 -7.94 9.17 5.67
CA VAL A 109 -7.09 8.04 6.12
C VAL A 109 -5.99 8.54 7.07
N ALA A 110 -5.32 9.64 6.74
CA ALA A 110 -4.32 10.25 7.64
C ALA A 110 -4.94 10.60 9.00
N ALA A 111 -6.13 11.23 8.99
CA ALA A 111 -6.86 11.57 10.21
C ALA A 111 -7.26 10.32 11.02
N ALA A 112 -7.70 9.25 10.37
CA ALA A 112 -8.03 7.99 11.03
C ALA A 112 -6.82 7.38 11.74
N PHE A 113 -5.63 7.38 11.08
CA PHE A 113 -4.38 6.95 11.71
C PHE A 113 -4.02 7.84 12.91
N LEU A 114 -4.07 9.16 12.76
CA LEU A 114 -3.75 10.10 13.85
C LEU A 114 -4.70 9.94 15.03
N LEU A 115 -6.01 9.91 14.79
CA LEU A 115 -7.03 9.80 15.83
C LEU A 115 -7.00 8.44 16.55
N SER A 116 -6.49 7.39 15.89
CA SER A 116 -6.35 6.08 16.53
C SER A 116 -5.32 6.05 17.66
N VAL A 117 -4.38 7.01 17.67
CA VAL A 117 -3.31 7.10 18.69
C VAL A 117 -3.86 7.52 20.07
N PRO A 118 -4.58 8.66 20.23
CA PRO A 118 -5.14 9.05 21.51
C PRO A 118 -6.26 8.11 21.98
N LEU A 119 -6.90 7.38 21.09
CA LEU A 119 -7.88 6.34 21.44
C LEU A 119 -7.25 5.08 22.03
N GLY A 120 -5.92 5.05 22.20
CA GLY A 120 -5.19 3.93 22.81
C GLY A 120 -5.16 2.64 22.00
N ARG A 121 -5.61 2.67 20.73
CA ARG A 121 -5.67 1.53 19.83
C ARG A 121 -5.08 1.89 18.46
N PRO A 122 -3.74 1.87 18.30
CA PRO A 122 -3.07 2.22 17.06
C PRO A 122 -3.64 1.48 15.86
N LEU A 123 -3.97 2.19 14.77
CA LEU A 123 -4.65 1.58 13.63
C LEU A 123 -3.78 0.50 12.95
N ALA A 124 -2.44 0.68 12.95
CA ALA A 124 -1.52 -0.33 12.44
C ALA A 124 -1.60 -1.66 13.21
N GLU A 125 -1.84 -1.62 14.52
CA GLU A 125 -2.05 -2.82 15.34
C GLU A 125 -3.34 -3.54 14.95
N ARG A 126 -4.44 -2.80 14.74
CA ARG A 126 -5.72 -3.39 14.30
C ARG A 126 -5.57 -4.07 12.95
N LEU A 127 -4.98 -3.38 11.97
CA LEU A 127 -4.74 -3.95 10.65
C LEU A 127 -3.84 -5.19 10.73
N ALA A 128 -2.79 -5.16 11.55
CA ALA A 128 -1.92 -6.33 11.72
C ALA A 128 -2.68 -7.54 12.29
N ARG A 129 -3.60 -7.34 13.22
CA ARG A 129 -4.46 -8.41 13.77
C ARG A 129 -5.42 -9.00 12.74
N ASP A 130 -5.94 -8.17 11.83
CA ASP A 130 -6.85 -8.63 10.77
C ASP A 130 -6.15 -9.53 9.76
N PHE A 131 -4.84 -9.32 9.53
CA PHE A 131 -4.04 -10.13 8.59
C PHE A 131 -3.29 -11.29 9.24
N CYS A 132 -2.98 -11.20 10.54
CA CYS A 132 -2.21 -12.20 11.25
C CYS A 132 -2.72 -12.37 12.69
N PRO A 133 -3.10 -13.58 13.12
CA PRO A 133 -3.52 -13.83 14.49
C PRO A 133 -2.32 -13.68 15.44
N ILE A 134 -2.13 -12.47 15.99
CA ILE A 134 -1.07 -12.19 16.95
C ILE A 134 -1.56 -12.54 18.35
N PRO A 135 -0.86 -13.42 19.10
CA PRO A 135 -1.25 -13.78 20.47
C PRO A 135 -1.31 -12.54 21.37
N SER A 136 -2.33 -12.47 22.23
CA SER A 136 -2.56 -11.34 23.13
C SER A 136 -1.38 -11.07 24.08
N GLY A 137 -0.65 -12.10 24.48
CA GLY A 137 0.55 -11.99 25.29
C GLY A 137 1.68 -11.20 24.63
N VAL A 138 1.84 -11.31 23.29
CA VAL A 138 2.85 -10.55 22.53
C VAL A 138 2.49 -9.07 22.47
N LEU A 139 1.22 -8.76 22.33
CA LEU A 139 0.72 -7.37 22.25
C LEU A 139 0.77 -6.64 23.60
N ALA A 140 0.82 -7.38 24.71
CA ALA A 140 0.96 -6.82 26.06
C ALA A 140 2.36 -6.21 26.31
N HIS A 141 3.36 -6.61 25.52
CA HIS A 141 4.72 -6.07 25.67
C HIS A 141 4.81 -4.59 25.26
N ALA A 142 5.34 -3.75 26.13
CA ALA A 142 5.48 -2.32 25.90
C ALA A 142 6.25 -1.98 24.61
N SER A 143 7.27 -2.77 24.27
CA SER A 143 8.07 -2.61 23.04
C SER A 143 7.24 -2.86 21.77
N VAL A 144 6.32 -3.82 21.77
CA VAL A 144 5.45 -4.13 20.64
C VAL A 144 4.41 -3.03 20.47
N ARG A 145 3.83 -2.56 21.56
CA ARG A 145 2.89 -1.44 21.55
C ARG A 145 3.55 -0.17 21.02
N GLN A 146 4.77 0.14 21.48
CA GLN A 146 5.52 1.29 20.99
C GLN A 146 5.85 1.17 19.49
N PHE A 147 6.19 -0.02 19.01
CA PHE A 147 6.41 -0.28 17.59
C PHE A 147 5.16 0.02 16.76
N PHE A 148 3.98 -0.50 17.16
CA PHE A 148 2.74 -0.23 16.43
C PHE A 148 2.34 1.25 16.46
N LEU A 149 2.62 1.95 17.56
CA LEU A 149 2.41 3.39 17.67
C LEU A 149 3.30 4.16 16.68
N GLN A 150 4.58 3.83 16.61
CA GLN A 150 5.53 4.46 15.69
C GLN A 150 5.14 4.21 14.23
N ILE A 151 4.73 2.98 13.87
CA ILE A 151 4.23 2.65 12.53
C ILE A 151 2.95 3.43 12.22
N THR A 152 2.01 3.52 13.17
CA THR A 152 0.78 4.29 13.00
C THR A 152 1.06 5.75 12.71
N LEU A 153 1.97 6.37 13.46
CA LEU A 153 2.38 7.76 13.25
C LEU A 153 3.11 7.95 11.92
N LEU A 154 4.03 7.05 11.57
CA LEU A 154 4.73 7.10 10.29
C LEU A 154 3.75 7.11 9.12
N TRP A 155 2.78 6.19 9.11
CA TRP A 155 1.77 6.14 8.05
C TRP A 155 0.83 7.33 8.09
N ALA A 156 0.44 7.84 9.27
CA ALA A 156 -0.35 9.04 9.41
C ALA A 156 0.34 10.25 8.76
N PHE A 157 1.60 10.50 9.11
CA PHE A 157 2.38 11.61 8.57
C PHE A 157 2.66 11.43 7.06
N THR A 158 2.91 10.21 6.61
CA THR A 158 3.09 9.92 5.18
C THR A 158 1.84 10.27 4.38
N GLN A 159 0.66 9.87 4.87
CA GLN A 159 -0.61 10.16 4.20
C GLN A 159 -0.98 11.65 4.29
N LEU A 160 -0.69 12.30 5.41
CA LEU A 160 -0.89 13.74 5.56
C LEU A 160 0.00 14.53 4.61
N ALA A 161 1.29 14.21 4.54
CA ALA A 161 2.23 14.83 3.61
C ALA A 161 1.79 14.60 2.15
N ASN A 162 1.37 13.37 1.82
CA ASN A 162 0.85 13.06 0.49
C ASN A 162 -0.40 13.87 0.14
N ALA A 163 -1.37 13.99 1.06
CA ALA A 163 -2.56 14.79 0.84
C ALA A 163 -2.24 16.29 0.69
N THR A 164 -1.36 16.82 1.54
CA THR A 164 -0.95 18.24 1.53
C THR A 164 -0.23 18.59 0.23
N VAL A 165 0.78 17.79 -0.16
CA VAL A 165 1.53 18.03 -1.39
C VAL A 165 0.63 17.86 -2.61
N THR A 166 -0.26 16.85 -2.60
CA THR A 166 -1.23 16.64 -3.69
C THR A 166 -2.17 17.83 -3.85
N LEU A 167 -2.69 18.37 -2.73
CA LEU A 167 -3.55 19.54 -2.75
C LEU A 167 -2.81 20.79 -3.27
N TRP A 168 -1.61 21.01 -2.77
CA TRP A 168 -0.77 22.11 -3.24
C TRP A 168 -0.47 22.02 -4.74
N LEU A 169 -0.08 20.85 -5.24
CA LEU A 169 0.15 20.62 -6.68
C LEU A 169 -1.14 20.84 -7.51
N LEU A 170 -2.28 20.40 -7.01
CA LEU A 170 -3.57 20.55 -7.69
C LEU A 170 -3.97 22.01 -7.86
N LEU A 171 -3.63 22.87 -6.89
CA LEU A 171 -3.99 24.27 -6.89
C LEU A 171 -2.96 25.18 -7.60
N SER A 172 -1.69 24.74 -7.68
CA SER A 172 -0.59 25.58 -8.16
C SER A 172 -0.04 25.18 -9.53
N GLN A 173 -0.30 23.96 -10.01
CA GLN A 173 0.34 23.44 -11.20
C GLN A 173 -0.65 23.18 -12.35
N SER A 174 -0.12 23.11 -13.59
CA SER A 174 -0.91 22.62 -14.71
C SER A 174 -1.34 21.16 -14.48
N LEU A 175 -2.47 20.75 -15.04
CA LEU A 175 -3.01 19.41 -14.85
C LEU A 175 -2.02 18.29 -15.24
N ALA A 176 -1.27 18.48 -16.34
CA ALA A 176 -0.27 17.51 -16.77
C ALA A 176 0.88 17.39 -15.75
N THR A 177 1.42 18.53 -15.31
CA THR A 177 2.47 18.59 -14.27
C THR A 177 1.97 17.99 -12.95
N PHE A 178 0.75 18.33 -12.55
CA PHE A 178 0.11 17.79 -11.36
C PHE A 178 0.07 16.26 -11.38
N LEU A 179 -0.39 15.64 -12.47
CA LEU A 179 -0.55 14.19 -12.57
C LEU A 179 0.79 13.45 -12.47
N VAL A 180 1.81 13.96 -13.16
CA VAL A 180 3.16 13.36 -13.11
C VAL A 180 3.78 13.56 -11.74
N ALA A 181 3.81 14.81 -11.24
CA ALA A 181 4.42 15.13 -9.96
C ALA A 181 3.73 14.40 -8.79
N LYS A 182 2.39 14.38 -8.76
CA LYS A 182 1.61 13.63 -7.76
C LYS A 182 2.01 12.15 -7.75
N THR A 183 2.11 11.53 -8.92
CA THR A 183 2.46 10.10 -9.03
C THR A 183 3.84 9.83 -8.46
N LEU A 184 4.84 10.63 -8.85
CA LEU A 184 6.21 10.49 -8.34
C LEU A 184 6.30 10.72 -6.83
N VAL A 185 5.67 11.77 -6.33
CA VAL A 185 5.64 12.09 -4.90
C VAL A 185 4.95 10.99 -4.11
N SER A 186 3.78 10.51 -4.56
CA SER A 186 3.06 9.45 -3.86
C SER A 186 3.87 8.15 -3.80
N TRP A 187 4.57 7.80 -4.87
CA TRP A 187 5.44 6.62 -4.89
C TRP A 187 6.67 6.79 -3.99
N GLY A 188 7.29 7.96 -4.03
CA GLY A 188 8.43 8.29 -3.18
C GLY A 188 8.07 8.23 -1.70
N LEU A 189 6.97 8.86 -1.29
CA LEU A 189 6.49 8.85 0.09
C LEU A 189 6.09 7.45 0.56
N THR A 190 5.32 6.73 -0.25
CA THR A 190 4.88 5.36 0.10
C THR A 190 6.07 4.40 0.15
N GLY A 191 6.97 4.48 -0.83
CA GLY A 191 8.19 3.66 -0.87
C GLY A 191 9.10 3.91 0.34
N SER A 192 9.29 5.17 0.73
CA SER A 192 10.06 5.52 1.92
C SER A 192 9.40 5.03 3.21
N ALA A 193 8.07 5.15 3.33
CA ALA A 193 7.33 4.63 4.49
C ALA A 193 7.45 3.10 4.60
N ILE A 194 7.34 2.37 3.49
CA ILE A 194 7.54 0.92 3.46
C ILE A 194 8.98 0.56 3.87
N ALA A 195 9.98 1.26 3.33
CA ALA A 195 11.38 1.01 3.67
C ALA A 195 11.66 1.24 5.16
N VAL A 196 11.19 2.36 5.71
CA VAL A 196 11.35 2.67 7.16
C VAL A 196 10.61 1.63 8.00
N SER A 197 9.37 1.28 7.65
CA SER A 197 8.58 0.25 8.36
C SER A 197 9.32 -1.09 8.38
N THR A 198 9.90 -1.51 7.25
CA THR A 198 10.65 -2.76 7.13
C THR A 198 11.94 -2.73 7.97
N ILE A 199 12.69 -1.62 7.92
CA ILE A 199 13.90 -1.45 8.72
C ILE A 199 13.58 -1.50 10.22
N TRP A 200 12.53 -0.82 10.66
CA TRP A 200 12.09 -0.83 12.06
C TRP A 200 11.64 -2.22 12.51
N PHE A 201 10.89 -2.93 11.68
CA PHE A 201 10.49 -4.30 11.94
C PHE A 201 11.72 -5.21 12.13
N HIS A 202 12.67 -5.18 11.20
CA HIS A 202 13.90 -5.97 11.31
C HIS A 202 14.74 -5.62 12.55
N ARG A 203 14.85 -4.33 12.88
CA ARG A 203 15.57 -3.88 14.08
C ARG A 203 14.86 -4.34 15.36
N SER A 204 13.53 -4.25 15.41
CA SER A 204 12.74 -4.70 16.56
C SER A 204 12.88 -6.20 16.78
N MET A 205 12.76 -7.01 15.71
CA MET A 205 12.89 -8.47 15.78
C MET A 205 14.30 -8.93 16.20
N ARG A 206 15.35 -8.22 15.73
CA ARG A 206 16.73 -8.50 16.15
C ARG A 206 16.96 -8.20 17.63
N ARG A 207 16.40 -7.10 18.16
CA ARG A 207 16.53 -6.72 19.56
C ARG A 207 15.84 -7.70 20.51
N GLN A 208 14.80 -8.38 20.04
CA GLN A 208 14.03 -9.37 20.81
C GLN A 208 14.57 -10.80 20.68
N GLY A 209 15.70 -11.01 19.97
CA GLY A 209 16.32 -12.34 19.82
C GLY A 209 15.53 -13.34 18.96
N ILE A 210 14.41 -12.90 18.34
CA ILE A 210 13.51 -13.77 17.55
C ILE A 210 14.15 -14.14 16.20
N LEU A 211 15.04 -13.29 15.67
CA LEU A 211 15.88 -13.59 14.51
C LEU A 211 17.27 -14.01 15.00
N ALA A 212 17.50 -15.29 15.17
CA ALA A 212 18.84 -15.81 15.47
C ALA A 212 19.84 -15.39 14.40
N PRO A 213 21.05 -14.93 14.76
CA PRO A 213 22.07 -14.58 13.79
C PRO A 213 22.43 -15.81 12.95
N ARG A 214 22.45 -15.62 11.62
CA ARG A 214 22.68 -16.64 10.58
C ARG A 214 23.98 -17.47 10.75
N ARG A 215 24.81 -17.15 11.75
CA ARG A 215 26.08 -17.82 12.04
C ARG A 215 25.98 -19.09 12.91
N ALA A 216 24.83 -19.37 13.56
CA ALA A 216 24.71 -20.56 14.43
C ALA A 216 24.54 -21.87 13.67
N LYS A 217 24.26 -21.86 12.35
CA LYS A 217 24.09 -23.11 11.56
C LYS A 217 25.38 -23.70 11.02
N ALA A 218 26.55 -23.04 11.12
CA ALA A 218 27.81 -23.57 10.64
C ALA A 218 28.54 -24.46 11.66
N GLY A 219 28.07 -24.55 12.90
CA GLY A 219 28.74 -25.25 13.98
C GLY A 219 28.16 -26.64 14.37
N LEU A 220 27.01 -27.03 13.77
CA LEU A 220 26.32 -28.27 14.19
C LEU A 220 26.51 -29.47 13.23
N THR A 221 27.41 -29.38 12.26
CA THR A 221 27.75 -30.52 11.39
C THR A 221 29.21 -30.92 11.56
N ALA A 222 29.62 -31.22 12.80
CA ALA A 222 30.79 -32.07 13.02
C ALA A 222 30.29 -33.46 13.42
N PRO A 223 30.47 -34.50 12.60
CA PRO A 223 30.14 -35.86 13.02
C PRO A 223 31.16 -36.26 14.09
N ALA A 224 30.64 -36.70 15.25
CA ALA A 224 31.46 -37.35 16.26
C ALA A 224 32.06 -38.61 15.62
N SER A 225 33.36 -38.67 15.53
CA SER A 225 34.13 -39.87 15.17
C SER A 225 33.91 -40.93 16.23
N PRO A 226 33.57 -42.18 15.87
CA PRO A 226 33.52 -43.28 16.84
C PRO A 226 34.94 -43.59 17.28
N SER A 227 35.21 -43.46 18.58
CA SER A 227 36.41 -43.96 19.23
C SER A 227 36.39 -45.48 19.16
N ALA A 228 37.39 -46.07 18.52
CA ALA A 228 37.74 -47.46 18.56
C ALA A 228 38.39 -47.80 19.91
N ALA A 229 37.85 -48.77 20.63
CA ALA A 229 38.54 -49.68 21.57
C ALA A 229 37.73 -50.97 21.70
#